data_982e71f17a94b404e5dfc84d1fc1290a
#
_entry.id   982e71f17a94b404e5dfc84d1fc1290a
#
_cell.length_a   1.000
_cell.length_b   1.000
_cell.length_c   1.000
_cell.angle_alpha   90.00
_cell.angle_beta   90.00
_cell.angle_gamma   90.00
#
_symmetry.space_group_name_H-M   'P 1'
#
loop_
_entity.id
_entity.type
_entity.pdbx_description
1 polymer ?
#
loop_
_entity_poly.entity_id
_entity_poly.type
_entity_poly.pdbx_seq_one_letter_code
_entity_poly.pdbx_strand_id
1 'polypeptide(L)'
;MPINGSNYKVQNCWTTRVACAVLFLLFTFSWLYWFQADMLAVAQHGLSGGKTHYDRTVGAVISTVVLYLLHLLVYAIVRLTRRSHALTYFPSFLLLAFVSSVSYPFSWGAWLWAAPLLLLLWGGAVWLAKKVDPFANDTKEPIGLFSRRMWLNLLQLIVMMLGVAAVSDTNAVHHFKAHAEVALQHGDADEALRVGERSLETDESLTMLRIFALSQKGELGERLFCYPVVGSHLDVLPLLGSKAQLQLMADTVIWDHFGVRPDSIMERADSMGRARIVGSQLTASQYLDSLECDTLATLAYRDYKLVASLIDRQLDSFALQLPRYYALNDSLPRHYREALVLYQQLHHDAPAPGVPDTLFIYKDSLTTLRWQDFHQYDSIYPRKSERRIRTEKDFRGTYWYYYFSKD
;
A
#
# COMPACT_ATOMS: atom_id res chain seq x y z
N MET A 1 63.69 -16.68 -12.20
CA MET A 1 62.45 -17.17 -12.84
C MET A 1 61.53 -15.99 -13.04
N PRO A 2 61.19 -15.55 -14.25
CA PRO A 2 60.23 -14.48 -14.47
C PRO A 2 58.82 -15.03 -14.23
N ILE A 3 58.21 -14.59 -13.14
CA ILE A 3 56.82 -14.90 -12.79
C ILE A 3 55.92 -14.27 -13.86
N ASN A 4 55.19 -15.10 -14.53
CA ASN A 4 54.38 -14.88 -15.72
C ASN A 4 53.37 -13.73 -15.51
N GLY A 5 53.68 -12.53 -16.00
CA GLY A 5 52.81 -11.33 -15.89
C GLY A 5 51.42 -11.45 -16.56
N SER A 6 51.19 -12.51 -17.35
CA SER A 6 49.88 -12.80 -17.95
C SER A 6 48.88 -13.34 -16.94
N ASN A 7 49.31 -14.16 -15.97
CA ASN A 7 48.41 -14.73 -14.96
C ASN A 7 47.87 -13.67 -13.97
N TYR A 8 48.68 -12.63 -13.66
CA TYR A 8 48.27 -11.52 -12.80
C TYR A 8 47.17 -10.63 -13.43
N LYS A 9 47.25 -10.39 -14.74
CA LYS A 9 46.24 -9.58 -15.46
C LYS A 9 44.91 -10.30 -15.55
N VAL A 10 44.92 -11.62 -15.69
CA VAL A 10 43.72 -12.45 -15.74
C VAL A 10 43.05 -12.52 -14.35
N GLN A 11 43.80 -12.70 -13.28
CA GLN A 11 43.30 -12.77 -11.91
C GLN A 11 42.59 -11.49 -11.46
N ASN A 12 43.11 -10.31 -11.77
CA ASN A 12 42.49 -9.02 -11.39
C ASN A 12 41.17 -8.76 -12.12
N CYS A 13 41.03 -9.20 -13.36
CA CYS A 13 39.76 -9.08 -14.08
C CYS A 13 38.71 -10.03 -13.50
N TRP A 14 39.10 -11.20 -13.02
CA TRP A 14 38.18 -12.18 -12.46
C TRP A 14 37.59 -11.76 -11.12
N THR A 15 38.43 -11.23 -10.19
CA THR A 15 37.99 -10.74 -8.88
C THR A 15 36.97 -9.60 -9.00
N THR A 16 37.21 -8.64 -9.91
CA THR A 16 36.28 -7.53 -10.17
C THR A 16 34.94 -8.06 -10.72
N ARG A 17 34.98 -9.01 -11.64
CA ARG A 17 33.74 -9.60 -12.20
C ARG A 17 32.92 -10.33 -11.14
N VAL A 18 33.59 -11.14 -10.30
CA VAL A 18 32.91 -11.86 -9.23
C VAL A 18 32.32 -10.89 -8.21
N ALA A 19 33.06 -9.87 -7.78
CA ALA A 19 32.55 -8.86 -6.85
C ALA A 19 31.33 -8.12 -7.42
N CYS A 20 31.38 -7.69 -8.68
CA CYS A 20 30.25 -7.05 -9.34
C CYS A 20 29.06 -8.00 -9.47
N ALA A 21 29.29 -9.27 -9.82
CA ALA A 21 28.21 -10.27 -9.96
C ALA A 21 27.53 -10.54 -8.61
N VAL A 22 28.31 -10.74 -7.55
CA VAL A 22 27.78 -10.96 -6.20
C VAL A 22 26.95 -9.75 -5.75
N LEU A 23 27.48 -8.55 -5.90
CA LEU A 23 26.75 -7.33 -5.51
C LEU A 23 25.45 -7.15 -6.32
N PHE A 24 25.50 -7.39 -7.63
CA PHE A 24 24.32 -7.33 -8.51
C PHE A 24 23.26 -8.36 -8.10
N LEU A 25 23.65 -9.61 -7.91
CA LEU A 25 22.73 -10.68 -7.54
C LEU A 25 22.07 -10.44 -6.18
N LEU A 26 22.89 -10.04 -5.19
CA LEU A 26 22.37 -9.70 -3.85
C LEU A 26 21.38 -8.54 -3.90
N PHE A 27 21.75 -7.45 -4.59
CA PHE A 27 20.87 -6.29 -4.71
C PHE A 27 19.57 -6.66 -5.44
N THR A 28 19.66 -7.28 -6.63
CA THR A 28 18.51 -7.58 -7.45
C THR A 28 17.54 -8.53 -6.75
N PHE A 29 18.07 -9.60 -6.14
CA PHE A 29 17.24 -10.53 -5.37
C PHE A 29 16.58 -9.84 -4.17
N SER A 30 17.36 -9.10 -3.36
CA SER A 30 16.84 -8.38 -2.19
C SER A 30 15.78 -7.35 -2.59
N TRP A 31 16.03 -6.62 -3.67
CA TRP A 31 15.12 -5.62 -4.21
C TRP A 31 13.78 -6.24 -4.62
N LEU A 32 13.81 -7.29 -5.40
CA LEU A 32 12.62 -8.00 -5.88
C LEU A 32 11.88 -8.73 -4.76
N TYR A 33 12.60 -9.30 -3.79
CA TYR A 33 12.03 -10.09 -2.72
C TYR A 33 11.40 -9.24 -1.61
N TRP A 34 12.07 -8.16 -1.15
CA TRP A 34 11.59 -7.37 -0.03
C TRP A 34 10.83 -6.11 -0.42
N PHE A 35 11.20 -5.46 -1.50
CA PHE A 35 10.63 -4.16 -1.85
C PHE A 35 9.58 -4.24 -2.97
N GLN A 36 9.72 -5.15 -3.93
CA GLN A 36 8.86 -5.15 -5.12
C GLN A 36 7.93 -6.36 -5.21
N ALA A 37 7.98 -7.31 -4.27
CA ALA A 37 7.23 -8.57 -4.37
C ALA A 37 5.72 -8.35 -4.52
N ASP A 38 5.14 -7.50 -3.69
CA ASP A 38 3.69 -7.27 -3.68
C ASP A 38 3.24 -6.46 -4.92
N MET A 39 4.06 -5.50 -5.37
CA MET A 39 3.81 -4.76 -6.61
C MET A 39 3.90 -5.68 -7.85
N LEU A 40 4.82 -6.63 -7.84
CA LEU A 40 4.93 -7.64 -8.91
C LEU A 40 3.74 -8.62 -8.89
N ALA A 41 3.21 -8.93 -7.71
CA ALA A 41 1.99 -9.71 -7.59
C ALA A 41 0.80 -8.99 -8.23
N VAL A 42 0.64 -7.69 -7.96
CA VAL A 42 -0.37 -6.83 -8.62
C VAL A 42 -0.17 -6.80 -10.13
N ALA A 43 1.06 -6.58 -10.58
CA ALA A 43 1.36 -6.52 -12.01
C ALA A 43 1.07 -7.85 -12.71
N GLN A 44 1.48 -8.98 -12.12
CA GLN A 44 1.21 -10.30 -12.66
C GLN A 44 -0.29 -10.63 -12.69
N HIS A 45 -1.02 -10.30 -11.63
CA HIS A 45 -2.46 -10.48 -11.56
C HIS A 45 -3.16 -9.70 -12.69
N GLY A 46 -2.83 -8.41 -12.84
CA GLY A 46 -3.39 -7.56 -13.89
C GLY A 46 -3.06 -8.04 -15.31
N LEU A 47 -1.82 -8.49 -15.56
CA LEU A 47 -1.39 -9.01 -16.87
C LEU A 47 -2.00 -10.36 -17.20
N SER A 48 -2.20 -11.23 -16.22
CA SER A 48 -2.77 -12.56 -16.42
C SER A 48 -4.30 -12.61 -16.36
N GLY A 49 -4.95 -11.50 -16.00
CA GLY A 49 -6.38 -11.46 -15.71
C GLY A 49 -6.77 -12.39 -14.56
N GLY A 50 -5.94 -12.47 -13.52
CA GLY A 50 -6.17 -13.30 -12.34
C GLY A 50 -5.88 -14.80 -12.50
N LYS A 51 -5.37 -15.23 -13.65
CA LYS A 51 -5.14 -16.66 -13.93
C LYS A 51 -3.90 -17.24 -13.27
N THR A 52 -2.95 -16.41 -12.89
CA THR A 52 -1.69 -16.84 -12.28
C THR A 52 -1.45 -16.13 -10.97
N HIS A 53 -0.88 -16.84 -10.01
CA HIS A 53 -0.50 -16.28 -8.71
C HIS A 53 1.02 -16.07 -8.66
N TYR A 54 1.43 -14.95 -8.09
CA TYR A 54 2.85 -14.63 -7.91
C TYR A 54 3.37 -15.28 -6.62
N ASP A 55 4.38 -16.13 -6.78
CA ASP A 55 5.16 -16.60 -5.63
C ASP A 55 6.37 -15.68 -5.44
N ARG A 56 6.50 -15.11 -4.25
CA ARG A 56 7.54 -14.13 -3.88
C ARG A 56 8.94 -14.67 -4.10
N THR A 57 9.21 -15.91 -3.67
CA THR A 57 10.53 -16.53 -3.74
C THR A 57 10.87 -16.92 -5.16
N VAL A 58 9.97 -17.64 -5.82
CA VAL A 58 10.16 -18.13 -7.19
C VAL A 58 10.29 -16.95 -8.15
N GLY A 59 9.43 -15.94 -8.01
CA GLY A 59 9.46 -14.75 -8.84
C GLY A 59 10.77 -13.96 -8.71
N ALA A 60 11.24 -13.73 -7.47
CA ALA A 60 12.51 -13.05 -7.24
C ALA A 60 13.71 -13.84 -7.81
N VAL A 61 13.76 -15.16 -7.61
CA VAL A 61 14.83 -16.00 -8.14
C VAL A 61 14.85 -16.00 -9.67
N ILE A 62 13.71 -16.27 -10.31
CA ILE A 62 13.60 -16.33 -11.77
C ILE A 62 13.98 -14.98 -12.38
N SER A 63 13.43 -13.89 -11.87
CA SER A 63 13.72 -12.53 -12.37
C SER A 63 15.20 -12.17 -12.21
N THR A 64 15.81 -12.50 -11.06
CA THR A 64 17.23 -12.29 -10.82
C THR A 64 18.10 -13.06 -11.80
N VAL A 65 17.77 -14.34 -12.05
CA VAL A 65 18.49 -15.18 -13.02
C VAL A 65 18.36 -14.61 -14.44
N VAL A 66 17.14 -14.23 -14.85
CA VAL A 66 16.91 -13.64 -16.19
C VAL A 66 17.71 -12.35 -16.37
N LEU A 67 17.70 -11.46 -15.38
CA LEU A 67 18.47 -10.21 -15.42
C LEU A 67 19.97 -10.45 -15.46
N TYR A 68 20.46 -11.49 -14.76
CA TYR A 68 21.87 -11.88 -14.82
C TYR A 68 22.25 -12.49 -16.16
N LEU A 69 21.39 -13.32 -16.76
CA LEU A 69 21.57 -13.85 -18.12
C LEU A 69 21.61 -12.73 -19.17
N LEU A 70 20.75 -11.73 -19.02
CA LEU A 70 20.79 -10.53 -19.87
C LEU A 70 22.14 -9.80 -19.73
N HIS A 71 22.65 -9.62 -18.50
CA HIS A 71 23.99 -9.08 -18.30
C HIS A 71 25.06 -9.90 -19.02
N LEU A 72 25.04 -11.25 -18.91
CA LEU A 72 26.01 -12.12 -19.58
C LEU A 72 25.96 -11.97 -21.12
N LEU A 73 24.75 -11.86 -21.69
CA LEU A 73 24.55 -11.60 -23.12
C LEU A 73 25.17 -10.27 -23.53
N VAL A 74 24.86 -9.20 -22.78
CA VAL A 74 25.41 -7.86 -23.02
C VAL A 74 26.94 -7.88 -22.91
N TYR A 75 27.47 -8.55 -21.88
CA TYR A 75 28.91 -8.72 -21.71
C TYR A 75 29.57 -9.46 -22.89
N ALA A 76 28.96 -10.52 -23.41
CA ALA A 76 29.46 -11.28 -24.55
C ALA A 76 29.55 -10.41 -25.82
N ILE A 77 28.60 -9.50 -26.03
CA ILE A 77 28.55 -8.58 -27.18
C ILE A 77 29.54 -7.42 -27.00
N VAL A 78 29.49 -6.76 -25.85
CA VAL A 78 30.20 -5.48 -25.62
C VAL A 78 31.66 -5.71 -25.24
N ARG A 79 31.95 -6.77 -24.46
CA ARG A 79 33.31 -7.20 -24.03
C ARG A 79 34.12 -6.15 -23.29
N LEU A 80 33.45 -5.33 -22.44
CA LEU A 80 34.13 -4.42 -21.53
C LEU A 80 34.76 -5.17 -20.35
N THR A 81 36.02 -5.02 -20.09
CA THR A 81 36.74 -5.88 -19.14
C THR A 81 37.51 -5.19 -18.04
N ARG A 82 37.74 -3.87 -18.13
CA ARG A 82 38.60 -3.13 -17.20
C ARG A 82 37.81 -2.22 -16.25
N ARG A 83 37.98 -0.93 -16.35
CA ARG A 83 37.36 0.10 -15.50
C ARG A 83 35.87 0.27 -15.76
N SER A 84 35.38 -0.21 -16.90
CA SER A 84 34.03 0.00 -17.41
C SER A 84 33.19 -1.28 -17.45
N HIS A 85 33.66 -2.35 -16.76
CA HIS A 85 32.89 -3.62 -16.72
C HIS A 85 31.48 -3.45 -16.16
N ALA A 86 31.32 -2.60 -15.14
CA ALA A 86 30.01 -2.35 -14.54
C ALA A 86 28.97 -1.80 -15.53
N LEU A 87 29.37 -1.08 -16.60
CA LEU A 87 28.44 -0.60 -17.63
C LEU A 87 27.71 -1.74 -18.37
N THR A 88 28.23 -2.96 -18.33
CA THR A 88 27.54 -4.12 -18.93
C THR A 88 26.29 -4.55 -18.16
N TYR A 89 26.12 -4.14 -16.91
CA TYR A 89 24.93 -4.36 -16.08
C TYR A 89 23.81 -3.34 -16.35
N PHE A 90 24.09 -2.24 -17.04
CA PHE A 90 23.15 -1.16 -17.24
C PHE A 90 21.80 -1.60 -17.89
N PRO A 91 21.79 -2.41 -18.98
CA PRO A 91 20.53 -2.86 -19.56
C PRO A 91 19.70 -3.72 -18.59
N SER A 92 20.36 -4.51 -17.73
CA SER A 92 19.67 -5.29 -16.69
C SER A 92 19.08 -4.40 -15.60
N PHE A 93 19.82 -3.36 -15.16
CA PHE A 93 19.30 -2.36 -14.24
C PHE A 93 18.18 -1.51 -14.86
N LEU A 94 18.26 -1.18 -16.15
CA LEU A 94 17.20 -0.47 -16.85
C LEU A 94 15.92 -1.29 -16.91
N LEU A 95 16.03 -2.59 -17.18
CA LEU A 95 14.88 -3.49 -17.16
C LEU A 95 14.33 -3.67 -15.74
N LEU A 96 15.20 -3.77 -14.73
CA LEU A 96 14.79 -3.81 -13.33
C LEU A 96 14.05 -2.52 -12.92
N ALA A 97 14.57 -1.34 -13.31
CA ALA A 97 13.92 -0.05 -13.06
C ALA A 97 12.55 0.04 -13.74
N PHE A 98 12.46 -0.43 -14.99
CA PHE A 98 11.21 -0.49 -15.73
C PHE A 98 10.17 -1.35 -14.98
N VAL A 99 10.55 -2.58 -14.61
CA VAL A 99 9.67 -3.51 -13.87
C VAL A 99 9.28 -2.93 -12.51
N SER A 100 10.20 -2.26 -11.81
CA SER A 100 9.96 -1.65 -10.50
C SER A 100 9.15 -0.34 -10.53
N SER A 101 8.99 0.27 -11.70
CA SER A 101 8.18 1.48 -11.89
C SER A 101 6.76 1.19 -12.36
N VAL A 102 6.42 -0.09 -12.57
CA VAL A 102 5.09 -0.48 -13.02
C VAL A 102 4.11 -0.35 -11.86
N SER A 103 3.19 0.63 -11.97
CA SER A 103 2.02 0.77 -11.10
C SER A 103 0.75 0.42 -11.88
N TYR A 104 -0.23 -0.16 -11.21
CA TYR A 104 -1.52 -0.43 -11.83
C TYR A 104 -2.49 0.75 -11.55
N PRO A 105 -3.23 1.27 -12.56
CA PRO A 105 -3.26 0.92 -13.98
C PRO A 105 -1.98 1.33 -14.72
N PHE A 106 -1.53 0.51 -15.66
CA PHE A 106 -0.26 0.68 -16.36
C PHE A 106 -0.15 2.01 -17.12
N SER A 107 0.85 2.83 -16.80
CA SER A 107 1.19 4.04 -17.52
C SER A 107 2.56 3.89 -18.22
N TRP A 108 2.52 3.54 -19.50
CA TRP A 108 3.72 3.29 -20.32
C TRP A 108 4.31 4.52 -20.96
N GLY A 109 3.58 5.66 -20.93
CA GLY A 109 3.89 6.82 -21.75
C GLY A 109 5.32 7.36 -21.62
N ALA A 110 5.81 7.51 -20.40
CA ALA A 110 7.17 8.01 -20.17
C ALA A 110 8.25 7.03 -20.62
N TRP A 111 8.05 5.71 -20.44
CA TRP A 111 9.02 4.69 -20.77
C TRP A 111 9.20 4.45 -22.27
N LEU A 112 8.20 4.75 -23.09
CA LEU A 112 8.29 4.59 -24.54
C LEU A 112 9.41 5.42 -25.18
N TRP A 113 9.72 6.58 -24.62
CA TRP A 113 10.82 7.42 -25.10
C TRP A 113 12.02 7.46 -24.15
N ALA A 114 11.83 7.30 -22.84
CA ALA A 114 12.92 7.33 -21.87
C ALA A 114 13.87 6.10 -22.01
N ALA A 115 13.33 4.90 -22.19
CA ALA A 115 14.15 3.71 -22.34
C ALA A 115 15.04 3.74 -23.61
N PRO A 116 14.55 4.09 -24.82
CA PRO A 116 15.40 4.27 -25.99
C PRO A 116 16.47 5.35 -25.79
N LEU A 117 16.12 6.48 -25.19
CA LEU A 117 17.08 7.55 -24.91
C LEU A 117 18.20 7.09 -23.97
N LEU A 118 17.84 6.39 -22.87
CA LEU A 118 18.81 5.84 -21.93
C LEU A 118 19.72 4.78 -22.56
N LEU A 119 19.19 3.94 -23.45
CA LEU A 119 19.97 2.97 -24.22
C LEU A 119 20.92 3.66 -25.21
N LEU A 120 20.52 4.76 -25.83
CA LEU A 120 21.41 5.56 -26.71
C LEU A 120 22.54 6.21 -25.91
N LEU A 121 22.24 6.80 -24.75
CA LEU A 121 23.25 7.37 -23.84
C LEU A 121 24.22 6.29 -23.34
N TRP A 122 23.70 5.11 -22.97
CA TRP A 122 24.52 3.97 -22.63
C TRP A 122 25.43 3.51 -23.78
N GLY A 123 24.89 3.40 -25.00
CA GLY A 123 25.67 3.07 -26.20
C GLY A 123 26.81 4.06 -26.42
N GLY A 124 26.56 5.35 -26.26
CA GLY A 124 27.58 6.40 -26.28
C GLY A 124 28.65 6.22 -25.19
N ALA A 125 28.22 5.90 -23.96
CA ALA A 125 29.13 5.64 -22.82
C ALA A 125 30.02 4.39 -23.11
N VAL A 126 29.45 3.33 -23.65
CA VAL A 126 30.18 2.13 -24.06
C VAL A 126 31.20 2.45 -25.16
N TRP A 127 30.82 3.23 -26.19
CA TRP A 127 31.71 3.66 -27.25
C TRP A 127 32.88 4.49 -26.69
N LEU A 128 32.59 5.44 -25.81
CA LEU A 128 33.61 6.26 -25.15
C LEU A 128 34.57 5.40 -24.28
N ALA A 129 34.00 4.47 -23.50
CA ALA A 129 34.78 3.53 -22.67
C ALA A 129 35.74 2.71 -23.52
N LYS A 130 35.30 2.17 -24.65
CA LYS A 130 36.19 1.43 -25.61
C LYS A 130 37.30 2.30 -26.17
N LYS A 131 37.06 3.59 -26.34
CA LYS A 131 38.07 4.53 -26.86
C LYS A 131 39.09 4.95 -25.80
N VAL A 132 38.68 5.08 -24.54
CA VAL A 132 39.49 5.55 -23.43
C VAL A 132 40.29 4.42 -22.70
N ASP A 133 39.67 3.25 -22.53
CA ASP A 133 40.27 2.10 -21.82
C ASP A 133 41.69 1.68 -22.33
N PRO A 134 42.00 1.72 -23.63
CA PRO A 134 43.34 1.35 -24.12
C PRO A 134 44.46 2.30 -23.66
N PHE A 135 44.14 3.57 -23.38
CA PHE A 135 45.10 4.59 -22.97
C PHE A 135 45.34 4.65 -21.46
N ALA A 136 44.62 3.86 -20.68
CA ALA A 136 44.78 3.84 -19.24
C ALA A 136 46.06 3.06 -18.84
N ASN A 137 47.11 3.78 -18.32
CA ASN A 137 48.34 3.19 -17.83
C ASN A 137 48.12 2.40 -16.54
N ASP A 138 48.03 1.06 -16.69
CA ASP A 138 47.65 0.10 -15.66
C ASP A 138 48.83 -0.55 -14.91
N THR A 139 50.05 -0.06 -15.09
CA THR A 139 51.28 -0.77 -14.69
C THR A 139 51.65 -0.70 -13.21
N LYS A 140 50.96 0.14 -12.40
CA LYS A 140 51.30 0.37 -10.99
C LYS A 140 50.13 0.22 -10.00
N GLU A 141 49.02 -0.36 -10.39
CA GLU A 141 47.88 -0.46 -9.46
C GLU A 141 47.98 -1.68 -8.52
N PRO A 142 47.63 -1.51 -7.23
CA PRO A 142 47.60 -2.62 -6.27
C PRO A 142 46.58 -3.68 -6.70
N ILE A 143 46.87 -4.93 -6.35
CA ILE A 143 46.14 -6.12 -6.75
C ILE A 143 45.05 -6.42 -5.70
N GLY A 144 43.82 -6.82 -6.14
CA GLY A 144 42.76 -7.31 -5.25
C GLY A 144 41.70 -6.28 -4.88
N LEU A 145 41.13 -6.42 -3.68
CA LEU A 145 40.00 -5.63 -3.16
C LEU A 145 40.28 -4.11 -3.07
N PHE A 146 41.53 -3.69 -3.00
CA PHE A 146 41.99 -2.28 -2.93
C PHE A 146 42.34 -1.67 -4.28
N SER A 147 42.06 -2.36 -5.39
CA SER A 147 42.28 -1.84 -6.73
C SER A 147 41.34 -0.66 -7.04
N ARG A 148 41.88 0.46 -7.53
CA ARG A 148 41.10 1.60 -8.02
C ARG A 148 40.06 1.19 -9.07
N ARG A 149 40.38 0.19 -9.89
CA ARG A 149 39.46 -0.35 -10.91
C ARG A 149 38.25 -1.01 -10.30
N MET A 150 38.44 -1.78 -9.25
CA MET A 150 37.36 -2.44 -8.55
C MET A 150 36.42 -1.39 -7.93
N TRP A 151 36.96 -0.41 -7.22
CA TRP A 151 36.16 0.65 -6.62
C TRP A 151 35.40 1.50 -7.64
N LEU A 152 35.98 1.78 -8.82
CA LEU A 152 35.29 2.47 -9.89
C LEU A 152 34.11 1.64 -10.44
N ASN A 153 34.24 0.32 -10.62
CA ASN A 153 33.16 -0.54 -11.05
C ASN A 153 32.08 -0.66 -9.96
N LEU A 154 32.47 -0.81 -8.69
CA LEU A 154 31.50 -0.85 -7.59
C LEU A 154 30.75 0.48 -7.45
N LEU A 155 31.43 1.62 -7.58
CA LEU A 155 30.77 2.93 -7.57
C LEU A 155 29.77 3.06 -8.72
N GLN A 156 30.11 2.64 -9.94
CA GLN A 156 29.20 2.64 -11.07
C GLN A 156 27.97 1.75 -10.80
N LEU A 157 28.14 0.57 -10.21
CA LEU A 157 27.04 -0.29 -9.80
C LEU A 157 26.15 0.38 -8.76
N ILE A 158 26.75 0.99 -7.72
CA ILE A 158 25.98 1.70 -6.68
C ILE A 158 25.16 2.85 -7.29
N VAL A 159 25.75 3.62 -8.22
CA VAL A 159 25.02 4.68 -8.92
C VAL A 159 23.84 4.12 -9.71
N MET A 160 24.01 2.98 -10.39
CA MET A 160 22.90 2.32 -11.10
C MET A 160 21.84 1.78 -10.15
N MET A 161 22.22 1.21 -9.00
CA MET A 161 21.30 0.77 -7.95
C MET A 161 20.47 1.93 -7.38
N LEU A 162 21.14 3.06 -7.08
CA LEU A 162 20.45 4.29 -6.67
C LEU A 162 19.52 4.81 -7.77
N GLY A 163 19.91 4.69 -9.03
CA GLY A 163 19.07 5.02 -10.19
C GLY A 163 17.79 4.16 -10.24
N VAL A 164 17.90 2.85 -10.00
CA VAL A 164 16.73 1.97 -9.89
C VAL A 164 15.82 2.44 -8.76
N ALA A 165 16.37 2.67 -7.57
CA ALA A 165 15.59 3.13 -6.42
C ALA A 165 14.89 4.48 -6.65
N ALA A 166 15.57 5.41 -7.36
CA ALA A 166 15.02 6.74 -7.64
C ALA A 166 13.88 6.74 -8.68
N VAL A 167 13.85 5.75 -9.57
CA VAL A 167 12.86 5.66 -10.67
C VAL A 167 11.71 4.71 -10.32
N SER A 168 11.90 3.83 -9.35
CA SER A 168 10.87 2.90 -8.87
C SER A 168 9.67 3.65 -8.28
N ASP A 169 8.50 2.99 -8.29
CA ASP A 169 7.36 3.51 -7.54
C ASP A 169 7.71 3.57 -6.05
N THR A 170 7.79 4.78 -5.51
CA THR A 170 8.10 5.08 -4.11
C THR A 170 6.87 5.51 -3.33
N ASN A 171 5.67 5.43 -3.93
CA ASN A 171 4.44 5.77 -3.25
C ASN A 171 4.14 4.73 -2.16
N ALA A 172 4.31 5.13 -0.92
CA ALA A 172 4.11 4.25 0.24
C ALA A 172 2.69 3.66 0.28
N VAL A 173 1.67 4.43 -0.11
CA VAL A 173 0.27 3.98 -0.11
C VAL A 173 0.05 2.84 -1.11
N HIS A 174 0.69 2.88 -2.29
CA HIS A 174 0.60 1.78 -3.26
C HIS A 174 1.17 0.48 -2.70
N HIS A 175 2.35 0.57 -2.06
CA HIS A 175 2.96 -0.59 -1.40
C HIS A 175 2.11 -1.10 -0.24
N PHE A 176 1.54 -0.20 0.57
CA PHE A 176 0.68 -0.59 1.69
C PHE A 176 -0.59 -1.31 1.20
N LYS A 177 -1.22 -0.82 0.14
CA LYS A 177 -2.39 -1.48 -0.45
C LYS A 177 -2.07 -2.88 -0.96
N ALA A 178 -1.04 -2.98 -1.80
CA ALA A 178 -0.63 -4.26 -2.38
C ALA A 178 -0.32 -5.29 -1.27
N HIS A 179 0.44 -4.88 -0.25
CA HIS A 179 0.78 -5.76 0.88
C HIS A 179 -0.45 -6.15 1.71
N ALA A 180 -1.34 -5.18 2.02
CA ALA A 180 -2.57 -5.45 2.77
C ALA A 180 -3.51 -6.41 2.01
N GLU A 181 -3.66 -6.26 0.67
CA GLU A 181 -4.45 -7.18 -0.14
C GLU A 181 -3.85 -8.60 -0.16
N VAL A 182 -2.51 -8.72 -0.30
CA VAL A 182 -1.82 -10.02 -0.22
C VAL A 182 -2.06 -10.68 1.13
N ALA A 183 -1.92 -9.93 2.24
CA ALA A 183 -2.16 -10.45 3.57
C ALA A 183 -3.61 -10.93 3.76
N LEU A 184 -4.59 -10.12 3.33
CA LEU A 184 -6.02 -10.46 3.40
C LEU A 184 -6.39 -11.65 2.51
N GLN A 185 -5.76 -11.79 1.33
CA GLN A 185 -5.94 -12.95 0.47
C GLN A 185 -5.48 -14.25 1.14
N HIS A 186 -4.47 -14.18 2.01
CA HIS A 186 -4.00 -15.30 2.84
C HIS A 186 -4.78 -15.46 4.16
N GLY A 187 -5.76 -14.59 4.42
CA GLY A 187 -6.56 -14.60 5.67
C GLY A 187 -5.84 -14.00 6.88
N ASP A 188 -4.73 -13.29 6.68
CA ASP A 188 -3.96 -12.65 7.76
C ASP A 188 -4.38 -11.18 7.92
N ALA A 189 -5.49 -10.98 8.66
CA ALA A 189 -5.99 -9.65 8.98
C ALA A 189 -5.05 -8.87 9.92
N ASP A 190 -4.28 -9.55 10.76
CA ASP A 190 -3.32 -8.91 11.67
C ASP A 190 -2.16 -8.29 10.89
N GLU A 191 -1.61 -9.01 9.92
CA GLU A 191 -0.56 -8.48 9.07
C GLU A 191 -1.08 -7.31 8.23
N ALA A 192 -2.27 -7.42 7.63
CA ALA A 192 -2.88 -6.34 6.88
C ALA A 192 -3.03 -5.04 7.71
N LEU A 193 -3.35 -5.15 9.00
CA LEU A 193 -3.49 -4.02 9.92
C LEU A 193 -2.15 -3.43 10.37
N ARG A 194 -1.08 -4.21 10.41
CA ARG A 194 0.29 -3.72 10.72
C ARG A 194 0.88 -2.87 9.60
N VAL A 195 0.42 -3.13 8.36
CA VAL A 195 0.92 -2.40 7.18
C VAL A 195 0.60 -0.92 7.29
N GLY A 196 1.65 -0.10 7.31
CA GLY A 196 1.49 1.35 7.40
C GLY A 196 0.80 1.86 8.69
N GLU A 197 0.78 1.08 9.78
CA GLU A 197 0.13 1.46 11.06
C GLU A 197 0.65 2.79 11.62
N ARG A 198 1.95 3.07 11.41
CA ARG A 198 2.59 4.31 11.88
C ARG A 198 2.60 5.44 10.85
N SER A 199 2.14 5.17 9.63
CA SER A 199 2.05 6.16 8.56
C SER A 199 0.76 6.96 8.67
N LEU A 200 0.84 8.23 8.30
CA LEU A 200 -0.33 9.10 8.10
C LEU A 200 -0.86 9.03 6.66
N GLU A 201 -0.07 8.47 5.76
CA GLU A 201 -0.43 8.35 4.36
C GLU A 201 -1.46 7.23 4.17
N THR A 202 -2.57 7.56 3.54
CA THR A 202 -3.67 6.64 3.23
C THR A 202 -4.48 7.15 2.05
N ASP A 203 -5.25 6.26 1.46
CA ASP A 203 -6.29 6.57 0.47
C ASP A 203 -7.58 5.81 0.78
N GLU A 204 -8.58 5.97 -0.06
CA GLU A 204 -9.88 5.33 0.09
C GLU A 204 -9.77 3.81 0.04
N SER A 205 -8.90 3.27 -0.83
CA SER A 205 -8.70 1.81 -0.97
C SER A 205 -8.05 1.20 0.28
N LEU A 206 -7.01 1.83 0.82
CA LEU A 206 -6.35 1.36 2.04
C LEU A 206 -7.27 1.48 3.25
N THR A 207 -8.11 2.54 3.30
CA THR A 207 -9.15 2.69 4.32
C THR A 207 -10.15 1.54 4.26
N MET A 208 -10.64 1.20 3.07
CA MET A 208 -11.56 0.08 2.86
C MET A 208 -10.94 -1.27 3.29
N LEU A 209 -9.69 -1.54 2.91
CA LEU A 209 -8.98 -2.76 3.32
C LEU A 209 -8.83 -2.86 4.83
N ARG A 210 -8.54 -1.75 5.52
CA ARG A 210 -8.48 -1.69 6.99
C ARG A 210 -9.85 -1.91 7.64
N ILE A 211 -10.93 -1.32 7.08
CA ILE A 211 -12.30 -1.57 7.52
C ILE A 211 -12.60 -3.06 7.43
N PHE A 212 -12.29 -3.69 6.30
CA PHE A 212 -12.51 -5.11 6.09
C PHE A 212 -11.72 -5.98 7.08
N ALA A 213 -10.41 -5.70 7.25
CA ALA A 213 -9.56 -6.44 8.20
C ALA A 213 -10.06 -6.32 9.66
N LEU A 214 -10.45 -5.10 10.08
CA LEU A 214 -11.02 -4.87 11.41
C LEU A 214 -12.38 -5.55 11.60
N SER A 215 -13.21 -5.59 10.55
CA SER A 215 -14.48 -6.29 10.58
C SER A 215 -14.31 -7.80 10.73
N GLN A 216 -13.34 -8.40 10.03
CA GLN A 216 -13.00 -9.82 10.20
C GLN A 216 -12.61 -10.16 11.65
N LYS A 217 -11.99 -9.22 12.36
CA LYS A 217 -11.60 -9.36 13.76
C LYS A 217 -12.69 -8.97 14.75
N GLY A 218 -13.81 -8.38 14.30
CA GLY A 218 -14.82 -7.80 15.18
C GLY A 218 -14.34 -6.58 15.97
N GLU A 219 -13.28 -5.89 15.49
CA GLU A 219 -12.65 -4.74 16.15
C GLU A 219 -12.97 -3.41 15.44
N LEU A 220 -13.93 -3.39 14.51
CA LEU A 220 -14.20 -2.22 13.66
C LEU A 220 -14.59 -0.97 14.47
N GLY A 221 -15.51 -1.11 15.41
CA GLY A 221 -15.91 -0.03 16.31
C GLY A 221 -14.89 0.34 17.38
N GLU A 222 -13.87 -0.50 17.61
CA GLU A 222 -12.82 -0.26 18.62
C GLU A 222 -11.61 0.48 18.05
N ARG A 223 -11.22 0.21 16.80
CA ARG A 223 -9.88 0.57 16.31
C ARG A 223 -9.86 1.36 15.02
N LEU A 224 -10.98 1.56 14.31
CA LEU A 224 -10.97 2.21 12.99
C LEU A 224 -10.27 3.57 13.01
N PHE A 225 -10.66 4.46 13.94
CA PHE A 225 -10.11 5.82 14.00
C PHE A 225 -8.71 5.91 14.64
N CYS A 226 -8.12 4.77 15.04
CA CYS A 226 -6.69 4.68 15.35
C CYS A 226 -5.83 4.78 14.09
N TYR A 227 -6.40 4.47 12.92
CA TYR A 227 -5.79 4.64 11.61
C TYR A 227 -6.25 5.96 10.97
N PRO A 228 -5.45 6.52 10.03
CA PRO A 228 -5.95 7.60 9.20
C PRO A 228 -7.08 7.08 8.31
N VAL A 229 -8.20 7.80 8.29
CA VAL A 229 -9.41 7.46 7.52
C VAL A 229 -9.66 8.53 6.47
N VAL A 230 -9.78 8.10 5.21
CA VAL A 230 -10.08 8.94 4.05
C VAL A 230 -11.21 8.28 3.26
N GLY A 231 -12.06 9.09 2.63
CA GLY A 231 -13.21 8.64 1.85
C GLY A 231 -14.54 8.98 2.51
N SER A 232 -15.58 8.34 2.02
CA SER A 232 -17.00 8.54 2.41
C SER A 232 -17.67 7.20 2.70
N HIS A 233 -18.94 7.23 3.08
CA HIS A 233 -19.76 6.02 3.22
C HIS A 233 -19.81 5.15 1.96
N LEU A 234 -19.59 5.73 0.77
CA LEU A 234 -19.54 4.98 -0.48
C LEU A 234 -18.27 4.15 -0.63
N ASP A 235 -17.19 4.57 0.04
CA ASP A 235 -15.86 3.97 -0.10
C ASP A 235 -15.60 2.82 0.89
N VAL A 236 -16.58 2.47 1.74
CA VAL A 236 -16.46 1.34 2.69
C VAL A 236 -16.49 -0.03 1.99
N LEU A 237 -17.01 -0.09 0.75
CA LEU A 237 -17.11 -1.28 -0.08
C LEU A 237 -16.76 -0.95 -1.55
N PRO A 238 -16.22 -1.91 -2.33
CA PRO A 238 -15.85 -1.71 -3.74
C PRO A 238 -17.07 -1.82 -4.65
N LEU A 239 -18.05 -0.93 -4.49
CA LEU A 239 -19.31 -0.89 -5.25
C LEU A 239 -19.47 0.42 -6.01
N LEU A 240 -20.58 0.61 -6.70
CA LEU A 240 -20.84 1.81 -7.49
C LEU A 240 -20.69 3.09 -6.67
N GLY A 241 -19.97 4.05 -7.21
CA GLY A 241 -19.69 5.34 -6.57
C GLY A 241 -18.48 5.31 -5.63
N SER A 242 -17.92 4.14 -5.34
CA SER A 242 -16.70 4.00 -4.56
C SER A 242 -15.47 4.42 -5.36
N LYS A 243 -14.55 5.12 -4.72
CA LYS A 243 -13.19 5.36 -5.22
C LYS A 243 -12.23 4.25 -4.77
N ALA A 244 -12.63 3.48 -3.77
CA ALA A 244 -11.86 2.34 -3.29
C ALA A 244 -11.90 1.21 -4.32
N GLN A 245 -10.73 0.66 -4.64
CA GLN A 245 -10.56 -0.39 -5.65
C GLN A 245 -9.63 -1.48 -5.13
N LEU A 246 -10.02 -2.72 -5.38
CA LEU A 246 -9.19 -3.90 -5.18
C LEU A 246 -8.32 -4.14 -6.42
N GLN A 247 -7.11 -4.63 -6.22
CA GLN A 247 -6.14 -4.91 -7.29
C GLN A 247 -5.78 -6.38 -7.39
N LEU A 248 -5.73 -7.08 -6.28
CA LEU A 248 -5.33 -8.49 -6.14
C LEU A 248 -6.43 -9.36 -5.60
N MET A 249 -7.10 -8.88 -4.56
CA MET A 249 -8.12 -9.64 -3.86
C MET A 249 -9.39 -9.69 -4.71
N ALA A 250 -9.97 -10.88 -4.85
CA ALA A 250 -11.27 -11.00 -5.52
C ALA A 250 -12.37 -10.39 -4.63
N ASP A 251 -13.29 -9.65 -5.24
CA ASP A 251 -14.44 -9.06 -4.54
C ASP A 251 -15.23 -10.11 -3.76
N THR A 252 -15.25 -11.36 -4.24
CA THR A 252 -15.93 -12.49 -3.59
C THR A 252 -15.49 -12.71 -2.15
N VAL A 253 -14.25 -12.41 -1.79
CA VAL A 253 -13.73 -12.52 -0.42
C VAL A 253 -14.47 -11.57 0.52
N ILE A 254 -14.79 -10.35 0.03
CA ILE A 254 -15.59 -9.38 0.79
C ILE A 254 -17.06 -9.84 0.89
N TRP A 255 -17.62 -10.33 -0.21
CA TRP A 255 -19.04 -10.77 -0.22
C TRP A 255 -19.27 -12.01 0.64
N ASP A 256 -18.31 -12.93 0.66
CA ASP A 256 -18.39 -14.13 1.50
C ASP A 256 -18.36 -13.77 3.01
N HIS A 257 -17.71 -12.67 3.39
CA HIS A 257 -17.76 -12.14 4.76
C HIS A 257 -19.15 -11.66 5.16
N PHE A 258 -19.94 -11.14 4.22
CA PHE A 258 -21.32 -10.73 4.46
C PHE A 258 -22.34 -11.86 4.27
N GLY A 259 -21.95 -12.97 3.65
CA GLY A 259 -22.82 -14.11 3.38
C GLY A 259 -23.76 -13.95 2.19
N VAL A 260 -23.85 -12.76 1.60
CA VAL A 260 -24.75 -12.44 0.48
C VAL A 260 -23.99 -11.66 -0.59
N ARG A 261 -24.08 -12.10 -1.84
CA ARG A 261 -23.43 -11.43 -2.96
C ARG A 261 -24.33 -10.34 -3.57
N PRO A 262 -23.77 -9.22 -4.07
CA PRO A 262 -24.54 -8.16 -4.72
C PRO A 262 -25.41 -8.67 -5.89
N ASP A 263 -24.88 -9.58 -6.71
CA ASP A 263 -25.61 -10.15 -7.87
C ASP A 263 -26.88 -10.87 -7.44
N SER A 264 -26.82 -11.64 -6.35
CA SER A 264 -28.00 -12.37 -5.84
C SER A 264 -29.09 -11.44 -5.29
N ILE A 265 -28.72 -10.24 -4.82
CA ILE A 265 -29.68 -9.21 -4.41
C ILE A 265 -30.38 -8.64 -5.65
N MET A 266 -29.64 -8.35 -6.72
CA MET A 266 -30.19 -7.83 -7.98
C MET A 266 -31.10 -8.84 -8.65
N GLU A 267 -30.73 -10.10 -8.74
CA GLU A 267 -31.57 -11.16 -9.30
C GLU A 267 -32.88 -11.32 -8.55
N ARG A 268 -32.86 -11.24 -7.21
CA ARG A 268 -34.07 -11.29 -6.39
C ARG A 268 -34.98 -10.05 -6.57
N ALA A 269 -34.39 -8.88 -6.70
CA ALA A 269 -35.10 -7.64 -6.98
C ALA A 269 -35.83 -7.69 -8.33
N ASP A 270 -35.17 -8.20 -9.36
CA ASP A 270 -35.76 -8.40 -10.70
C ASP A 270 -36.91 -9.41 -10.69
N SER A 271 -36.76 -10.53 -9.98
CA SER A 271 -37.77 -11.56 -9.86
C SER A 271 -39.04 -11.10 -9.13
N MET A 272 -38.93 -10.10 -8.25
CA MET A 272 -40.03 -9.51 -7.50
C MET A 272 -40.71 -8.32 -8.20
N GLY A 273 -40.31 -7.97 -9.42
CA GLY A 273 -40.86 -6.85 -10.19
C GLY A 273 -40.62 -5.47 -9.52
N ARG A 274 -39.73 -5.38 -8.55
CA ARG A 274 -39.37 -4.12 -7.90
C ARG A 274 -38.38 -3.36 -8.80
N ALA A 275 -38.96 -2.40 -9.46
CA ALA A 275 -38.33 -1.33 -10.25
C ALA A 275 -36.98 -1.71 -10.90
N ARG A 276 -37.02 -1.82 -12.21
CA ARG A 276 -35.87 -1.79 -13.12
C ARG A 276 -34.72 -0.96 -12.57
N ILE A 277 -33.81 -1.58 -11.86
CA ILE A 277 -32.43 -1.12 -11.77
C ILE A 277 -31.75 -1.67 -13.04
N VAL A 278 -32.28 -1.27 -14.19
CA VAL A 278 -31.72 -1.63 -15.49
C VAL A 278 -30.40 -0.91 -15.63
N GLY A 279 -29.31 -1.66 -15.54
CA GLY A 279 -27.95 -1.16 -15.73
C GLY A 279 -27.31 -0.44 -14.56
N SER A 280 -27.91 -0.41 -13.38
CA SER A 280 -27.35 0.23 -12.19
C SER A 280 -26.81 -0.83 -11.23
N GLN A 281 -25.50 -0.82 -11.05
CA GLN A 281 -24.85 -1.50 -9.96
C GLN A 281 -25.34 -0.93 -8.62
N LEU A 282 -25.36 -1.75 -7.56
CA LEU A 282 -25.72 -1.30 -6.23
C LEU A 282 -24.66 -0.35 -5.67
N THR A 283 -25.08 0.71 -4.98
CA THR A 283 -24.18 1.51 -4.13
C THR A 283 -23.91 0.78 -2.80
N ALA A 284 -22.86 1.17 -2.10
CA ALA A 284 -22.52 0.58 -0.80
C ALA A 284 -23.69 0.70 0.21
N SER A 285 -24.38 1.85 0.25
CA SER A 285 -25.52 2.06 1.12
C SER A 285 -26.70 1.13 0.77
N GLN A 286 -27.03 1.04 -0.52
CA GLN A 286 -28.14 0.17 -0.98
C GLN A 286 -27.84 -1.30 -0.69
N TYR A 287 -26.59 -1.72 -0.85
CA TYR A 287 -26.17 -3.08 -0.51
C TYR A 287 -26.34 -3.34 0.98
N LEU A 288 -25.80 -2.49 1.85
CA LEU A 288 -25.91 -2.62 3.31
C LEU A 288 -27.38 -2.58 3.79
N ASP A 289 -28.24 -1.76 3.18
CA ASP A 289 -29.68 -1.71 3.49
C ASP A 289 -30.38 -3.01 3.09
N SER A 290 -29.98 -3.61 1.97
CA SER A 290 -30.53 -4.89 1.53
C SER A 290 -30.14 -6.04 2.46
N LEU A 291 -28.94 -6.02 3.03
CA LEU A 291 -28.49 -7.03 3.99
C LEU A 291 -29.29 -7.02 5.29
N GLU A 292 -29.81 -5.87 5.72
CA GLU A 292 -30.64 -5.76 6.93
C GLU A 292 -31.92 -6.60 6.84
N CYS A 293 -32.43 -6.80 5.61
CA CYS A 293 -33.63 -7.58 5.35
C CYS A 293 -33.33 -9.04 4.96
N ASP A 294 -32.08 -9.43 4.82
CA ASP A 294 -31.67 -10.76 4.36
C ASP A 294 -31.32 -11.69 5.52
N THR A 295 -31.97 -12.82 5.59
CA THR A 295 -31.76 -13.83 6.65
C THR A 295 -30.43 -14.57 6.53
N LEU A 296 -29.78 -14.52 5.36
CA LEU A 296 -28.48 -15.14 5.11
C LEU A 296 -27.31 -14.20 5.44
N ALA A 297 -27.60 -12.91 5.65
CA ALA A 297 -26.58 -11.93 5.95
C ALA A 297 -25.93 -12.16 7.32
N THR A 298 -24.61 -12.09 7.38
CA THR A 298 -23.86 -12.09 8.63
C THR A 298 -24.09 -10.78 9.39
N LEU A 299 -23.81 -10.76 10.69
CA LEU A 299 -23.97 -9.55 11.51
C LEU A 299 -22.95 -8.45 11.21
N ALA A 300 -21.93 -8.73 10.40
CA ALA A 300 -20.87 -7.77 10.03
C ALA A 300 -21.41 -6.47 9.40
N TYR A 301 -22.53 -6.53 8.66
CA TYR A 301 -23.14 -5.35 8.05
C TYR A 301 -23.52 -4.25 9.07
N ARG A 302 -23.79 -4.62 10.32
CA ARG A 302 -24.20 -3.67 11.37
C ARG A 302 -23.09 -2.65 11.67
N ASP A 303 -21.88 -3.13 11.86
CA ASP A 303 -20.73 -2.27 12.10
C ASP A 303 -20.39 -1.42 10.87
N TYR A 304 -20.54 -1.97 9.66
CA TYR A 304 -20.34 -1.20 8.44
C TYR A 304 -21.34 -0.05 8.31
N LYS A 305 -22.63 -0.25 8.65
CA LYS A 305 -23.63 0.82 8.63
C LYS A 305 -23.33 1.92 9.66
N LEU A 306 -22.97 1.54 10.88
CA LEU A 306 -22.60 2.49 11.93
C LEU A 306 -21.36 3.28 11.55
N VAL A 307 -20.33 2.59 11.07
CA VAL A 307 -19.06 3.21 10.66
C VAL A 307 -19.23 4.10 9.42
N ALA A 308 -20.05 3.71 8.45
CA ALA A 308 -20.38 4.54 7.29
C ALA A 308 -20.97 5.90 7.72
N SER A 309 -21.90 5.89 8.69
CA SER A 309 -22.45 7.13 9.27
C SER A 309 -21.39 7.95 10.01
N LEU A 310 -20.45 7.31 10.72
CA LEU A 310 -19.37 7.99 11.44
C LEU A 310 -18.31 8.58 10.49
N ILE A 311 -17.98 7.90 9.40
CA ILE A 311 -17.05 8.42 8.37
C ILE A 311 -17.60 9.69 7.74
N ASP A 312 -18.90 9.74 7.47
CA ASP A 312 -19.57 10.92 6.93
C ASP A 312 -19.91 11.98 8.00
N ARG A 313 -19.57 11.72 9.28
CA ARG A 313 -19.90 12.60 10.41
C ARG A 313 -21.40 12.83 10.60
N GLN A 314 -22.24 11.90 10.16
CA GLN A 314 -23.69 11.93 10.32
C GLN A 314 -24.09 11.35 11.68
N LEU A 315 -23.88 12.13 12.75
CA LEU A 315 -24.13 11.69 14.12
C LEU A 315 -25.60 11.36 14.39
N ASP A 316 -26.53 12.05 13.75
CA ASP A 316 -27.98 11.79 13.90
C ASP A 316 -28.34 10.42 13.33
N SER A 317 -27.79 10.09 12.14
CA SER A 317 -27.98 8.79 11.51
C SER A 317 -27.36 7.66 12.35
N PHE A 318 -26.16 7.88 12.89
CA PHE A 318 -25.51 6.96 13.81
C PHE A 318 -26.34 6.75 15.08
N ALA A 319 -26.80 7.83 15.73
CA ALA A 319 -27.61 7.78 16.95
C ALA A 319 -28.94 7.05 16.76
N LEU A 320 -29.59 7.22 15.60
CA LEU A 320 -30.82 6.50 15.24
C LEU A 320 -30.59 4.99 15.05
N GLN A 321 -29.45 4.59 14.50
CA GLN A 321 -29.15 3.19 14.17
C GLN A 321 -28.54 2.41 15.35
N LEU A 322 -27.74 3.06 16.20
CA LEU A 322 -26.99 2.41 17.28
C LEU A 322 -27.86 1.52 18.19
N PRO A 323 -29.01 1.95 18.71
CA PRO A 323 -29.85 1.14 19.60
C PRO A 323 -30.49 -0.09 18.95
N ARG A 324 -30.53 -0.14 17.60
CA ARG A 324 -31.03 -1.30 16.86
C ARG A 324 -30.07 -2.47 16.88
N TYR A 325 -28.76 -2.18 16.98
CA TYR A 325 -27.70 -3.18 16.84
C TYR A 325 -26.95 -3.46 18.14
N TYR A 326 -26.87 -2.48 19.04
CA TYR A 326 -26.12 -2.58 20.27
C TYR A 326 -26.95 -2.20 21.50
N ALA A 327 -26.76 -2.96 22.58
CA ALA A 327 -27.23 -2.55 23.89
C ALA A 327 -26.35 -1.41 24.43
N LEU A 328 -26.97 -0.42 25.05
CA LEU A 328 -26.28 0.73 25.63
C LEU A 328 -25.73 0.35 27.03
N ASN A 329 -24.58 -0.29 27.02
CA ASN A 329 -23.89 -0.75 28.23
C ASN A 329 -22.37 -0.61 28.08
N ASP A 330 -21.59 -1.06 29.05
CA ASP A 330 -20.14 -0.94 29.10
C ASP A 330 -19.42 -1.77 28.01
N SER A 331 -20.11 -2.70 27.34
CA SER A 331 -19.57 -3.49 26.23
C SER A 331 -19.61 -2.77 24.88
N LEU A 332 -20.15 -1.54 24.82
CA LEU A 332 -20.21 -0.75 23.61
C LEU A 332 -18.80 -0.42 23.11
N PRO A 333 -18.49 -0.65 21.82
CA PRO A 333 -17.19 -0.33 21.25
C PRO A 333 -16.73 1.11 21.50
N ARG A 334 -15.43 1.32 21.66
CA ARG A 334 -14.83 2.59 22.06
C ARG A 334 -15.28 3.77 21.21
N HIS A 335 -15.17 3.65 19.89
CA HIS A 335 -15.51 4.77 19.00
C HIS A 335 -17.01 5.05 18.95
N TYR A 336 -17.86 4.07 19.23
CA TYR A 336 -19.30 4.27 19.35
C TYR A 336 -19.62 5.03 20.65
N ARG A 337 -18.93 4.75 21.76
CA ARG A 337 -19.03 5.54 23.01
C ARG A 337 -18.56 6.97 22.80
N GLU A 338 -17.42 7.14 22.11
CA GLU A 338 -16.87 8.46 21.77
C GLU A 338 -17.87 9.27 20.91
N ALA A 339 -18.47 8.65 19.90
CA ALA A 339 -19.46 9.28 19.03
C ALA A 339 -20.77 9.60 19.79
N LEU A 340 -21.20 8.71 20.68
CA LEU A 340 -22.39 8.92 21.49
C LEU A 340 -22.21 10.08 22.48
N VAL A 341 -21.07 10.18 23.17
CA VAL A 341 -20.76 11.33 24.03
C VAL A 341 -20.75 12.62 23.22
N LEU A 342 -20.13 12.62 22.03
CA LEU A 342 -20.14 13.78 21.14
C LEU A 342 -21.57 14.17 20.73
N TYR A 343 -22.41 13.19 20.34
CA TYR A 343 -23.81 13.42 20.01
C TYR A 343 -24.55 14.09 21.17
N GLN A 344 -24.43 13.56 22.40
CA GLN A 344 -25.04 14.12 23.61
C GLN A 344 -24.60 15.56 23.90
N GLN A 345 -23.33 15.88 23.65
CA GLN A 345 -22.78 17.21 23.86
C GLN A 345 -23.25 18.24 22.82
N LEU A 346 -23.49 17.81 21.58
CA LEU A 346 -23.99 18.67 20.51
C LEU A 346 -25.52 18.90 20.58
N HIS A 347 -26.25 17.98 21.20
CA HIS A 347 -27.73 18.03 21.31
C HIS A 347 -28.19 18.18 22.76
N HIS A 348 -27.67 19.22 23.47
CA HIS A 348 -27.95 19.44 24.86
C HIS A 348 -29.44 19.56 25.19
N ASP A 349 -30.24 20.16 24.30
CA ASP A 349 -31.62 20.58 24.61
C ASP A 349 -32.68 19.55 24.15
N ALA A 350 -32.44 18.82 23.08
CA ALA A 350 -33.35 17.79 22.59
C ALA A 350 -32.67 16.83 21.61
N PRO A 351 -33.02 15.52 21.60
CA PRO A 351 -32.56 14.57 20.58
C PRO A 351 -33.07 14.96 19.19
N ALA A 352 -32.35 14.54 18.16
CA ALA A 352 -32.83 14.66 16.79
C ALA A 352 -34.13 13.85 16.59
N PRO A 353 -35.01 14.26 15.66
CA PRO A 353 -36.28 13.58 15.45
C PRO A 353 -36.11 12.07 15.21
N GLY A 354 -36.80 11.25 16.00
CA GLY A 354 -36.77 9.79 15.91
C GLY A 354 -35.65 9.10 16.71
N VAL A 355 -34.74 9.84 17.31
CA VAL A 355 -33.71 9.29 18.20
C VAL A 355 -34.30 9.04 19.60
N PRO A 356 -34.12 7.81 20.17
CA PRO A 356 -34.68 7.49 21.48
C PRO A 356 -34.02 8.28 22.62
N ASP A 357 -34.82 8.75 23.58
CA ASP A 357 -34.34 9.44 24.78
C ASP A 357 -33.40 8.60 25.64
N THR A 358 -33.45 7.27 25.52
CA THR A 358 -32.56 6.34 26.22
C THR A 358 -31.08 6.59 25.95
N LEU A 359 -30.74 7.18 24.80
CA LEU A 359 -29.36 7.56 24.47
C LEU A 359 -28.82 8.65 25.39
N PHE A 360 -29.67 9.53 25.93
CA PHE A 360 -29.28 10.57 26.91
C PHE A 360 -29.19 10.06 28.35
N ILE A 361 -29.78 8.90 28.62
CA ILE A 361 -29.69 8.24 29.93
C ILE A 361 -28.36 7.50 30.08
N TYR A 362 -27.79 7.02 28.96
CA TYR A 362 -26.50 6.35 28.98
C TYR A 362 -25.38 7.32 29.40
N LYS A 363 -24.61 6.95 30.42
CA LYS A 363 -23.50 7.74 30.92
C LYS A 363 -22.23 6.89 30.98
N ASP A 364 -21.22 7.33 30.27
CA ASP A 364 -19.85 6.82 30.38
C ASP A 364 -18.96 7.89 30.96
N SER A 365 -18.67 7.78 32.26
CA SER A 365 -17.91 8.79 32.99
C SER A 365 -16.50 8.96 32.47
N LEU A 366 -15.84 7.86 32.09
CA LEU A 366 -14.45 7.89 31.61
C LEU A 366 -14.36 8.56 30.23
N THR A 367 -15.25 8.16 29.32
CA THR A 367 -15.30 8.75 27.98
C THR A 367 -15.70 10.24 28.05
N THR A 368 -16.63 10.60 28.96
CA THR A 368 -17.05 12.00 29.18
C THR A 368 -15.90 12.84 29.73
N LEU A 369 -15.14 12.35 30.71
CA LEU A 369 -13.95 13.06 31.23
C LEU A 369 -12.91 13.28 30.12
N ARG A 370 -12.63 12.28 29.32
CA ARG A 370 -11.70 12.39 28.21
C ARG A 370 -12.17 13.36 27.11
N TRP A 371 -13.50 13.47 26.90
CA TRP A 371 -14.08 14.51 26.06
C TRP A 371 -13.86 15.91 26.65
N GLN A 372 -14.05 16.08 27.95
CA GLN A 372 -13.79 17.36 28.62
C GLN A 372 -12.34 17.79 28.48
N ASP A 373 -11.39 16.86 28.65
CA ASP A 373 -9.97 17.12 28.41
C ASP A 373 -9.73 17.58 26.97
N PHE A 374 -10.31 16.91 25.98
CA PHE A 374 -10.21 17.31 24.57
C PHE A 374 -10.75 18.73 24.34
N HIS A 375 -11.92 19.04 24.88
CA HIS A 375 -12.56 20.35 24.69
C HIS A 375 -11.79 21.47 25.40
N GLN A 376 -11.15 21.20 26.55
CA GLN A 376 -10.34 22.16 27.26
C GLN A 376 -9.06 22.60 26.53
N TYR A 377 -8.60 21.81 25.56
CA TYR A 377 -7.39 22.14 24.77
C TYR A 377 -7.52 23.46 24.02
N ASP A 378 -8.72 23.89 23.67
CA ASP A 378 -8.98 25.20 23.07
C ASP A 378 -8.65 26.36 24.01
N SER A 379 -8.89 26.19 25.29
CA SER A 379 -8.58 27.21 26.33
C SER A 379 -7.13 27.10 26.84
N ILE A 380 -6.59 25.89 26.96
CA ILE A 380 -5.23 25.65 27.46
C ILE A 380 -4.16 26.07 26.44
N TYR A 381 -4.43 25.85 25.14
CA TYR A 381 -3.49 26.18 24.06
C TYR A 381 -4.09 27.22 23.10
N PRO A 382 -3.97 28.52 23.38
CA PRO A 382 -4.58 29.57 22.56
C PRO A 382 -3.95 29.68 21.16
N ARG A 383 -2.68 29.24 20.99
CA ARG A 383 -2.01 29.26 19.71
C ARG A 383 -2.47 28.05 18.83
N LYS A 384 -3.10 28.33 17.68
CA LYS A 384 -3.65 27.32 16.76
C LYS A 384 -2.61 26.23 16.37
N SER A 385 -1.37 26.60 16.12
CA SER A 385 -0.30 25.65 15.74
C SER A 385 0.09 24.70 16.87
N GLU A 386 0.24 25.22 18.10
CA GLU A 386 0.60 24.41 19.27
C GLU A 386 -0.56 23.50 19.67
N ARG A 387 -1.78 24.03 19.68
CA ARG A 387 -2.99 23.25 19.92
C ARG A 387 -3.11 22.07 18.96
N ARG A 388 -2.94 22.29 17.64
CA ARG A 388 -3.00 21.21 16.64
C ARG A 388 -2.02 20.09 16.93
N ILE A 389 -0.75 20.43 17.24
CA ILE A 389 0.28 19.44 17.55
C ILE A 389 -0.06 18.66 18.82
N ARG A 390 -0.54 19.34 19.86
CA ARG A 390 -0.92 18.69 21.12
C ARG A 390 -2.15 17.82 20.98
N THR A 391 -3.19 18.32 20.33
CA THR A 391 -4.42 17.54 20.07
C THR A 391 -4.12 16.30 19.24
N GLU A 392 -3.29 16.42 18.21
CA GLU A 392 -2.84 15.28 17.43
C GLU A 392 -2.09 14.26 18.28
N LYS A 393 -1.18 14.69 19.14
CA LYS A 393 -0.39 13.80 19.97
C LYS A 393 -1.23 13.01 20.97
N ASP A 394 -2.21 13.67 21.63
CA ASP A 394 -2.89 13.11 22.80
C ASP A 394 -4.25 12.47 22.44
N PHE A 395 -4.89 12.92 21.35
CA PHE A 395 -6.24 12.48 20.94
C PHE A 395 -6.30 11.85 19.55
N ARG A 396 -5.17 11.75 18.83
CA ARG A 396 -5.12 10.96 17.61
C ARG A 396 -5.56 9.53 17.92
N GLY A 397 -6.47 9.00 17.11
CA GLY A 397 -7.06 7.68 17.35
C GLY A 397 -8.33 7.75 18.20
N THR A 398 -8.92 8.94 18.40
CA THR A 398 -10.28 9.11 18.88
C THR A 398 -11.20 9.55 17.75
N TYR A 399 -12.48 9.23 17.85
CA TYR A 399 -13.48 9.71 16.89
C TYR A 399 -13.57 11.24 16.88
N TRP A 400 -13.40 11.90 18.03
CA TRP A 400 -13.44 13.37 18.14
C TRP A 400 -12.35 14.04 17.33
N TYR A 401 -11.12 13.52 17.40
CA TYR A 401 -10.03 14.03 16.58
C TYR A 401 -10.37 13.93 15.09
N TYR A 402 -10.91 12.77 14.66
CA TYR A 402 -11.37 12.57 13.29
C TYR A 402 -12.50 13.55 12.90
N TYR A 403 -13.48 13.73 13.80
CA TYR A 403 -14.65 14.60 13.55
C TYR A 403 -14.27 16.06 13.33
N PHE A 404 -13.33 16.62 14.13
CA PHE A 404 -12.90 18.02 14.07
C PHE A 404 -11.64 18.25 13.21
N SER A 405 -10.94 17.21 12.72
CA SER A 405 -9.69 17.36 11.97
C SER A 405 -9.85 17.85 10.54
N LYS A 406 -11.07 18.05 10.04
CA LYS A 406 -11.32 18.47 8.65
C LYS A 406 -11.28 19.99 8.47
N ASP A 407 -11.25 20.75 9.58
CA ASP A 407 -11.15 22.21 9.64
C ASP A 407 -9.73 22.62 10.04
#